data_a95dec2e2982c426b2b125290558d60f
#
_entry.id   a95dec2e2982c426b2b125290558d60f
#
_cell.length_a   1.000
_cell.length_b   1.000
_cell.length_c   1.000
_cell.angle_alpha   90.00
_cell.angle_beta   90.00
_cell.angle_gamma   90.00
#
_symmetry.space_group_name_H-M   'P 1'
#
loop_
_entity.id
_entity.type
_entity.pdbx_description
1 polymer ?
#
loop_
_entity_poly.entity_id
_entity_poly.type
_entity_poly.pdbx_seq_one_letter_code
_entity_poly.pdbx_strand_id
1 'polypeptide(L)'
;MKKIAVITGASSGMGRRFAETVDRYGRFDEVWVIARHQAQLEALKATVPFPIRVLALDLTDRTSFGTYAAALAEEPVQVGLLMNCSGYGKFSAVLDTPLAVNLNMTDLNCQAVVAMCQLTAPYMPSGSQIINIASVAAFQPIPYIDIYGATKAFVLSFSRALNRELRSRGIGVMAVCPFWTKTAFFDRAIREGEQPIVKKYVAMYDVEDIVTRTWRDVKRGKDVCKYGFIARAQAGLAKILPHSLVMDVWMKQQELR
;
A
#
# COMPACT_ATOMS: atom_id res chain seq x y z
N MET A 1 -8.55 19.57 -19.28
CA MET A 1 -7.54 18.56 -18.80
C MET A 1 -8.30 17.36 -18.29
N LYS A 2 -7.86 16.18 -18.67
CA LYS A 2 -8.46 14.89 -18.30
C LYS A 2 -8.20 14.59 -16.81
N LYS A 3 -9.25 14.37 -16.03
CA LYS A 3 -9.13 14.03 -14.61
C LYS A 3 -8.90 12.52 -14.45
N ILE A 4 -7.78 12.12 -13.91
CA ILE A 4 -7.42 10.71 -13.76
C ILE A 4 -7.22 10.29 -12.31
N ALA A 5 -7.39 8.98 -12.06
CA ALA A 5 -6.89 8.30 -10.88
C ALA A 5 -5.74 7.37 -11.28
N VAL A 6 -4.71 7.25 -10.45
CA VAL A 6 -3.58 6.34 -10.66
C VAL A 6 -3.53 5.34 -9.51
N ILE A 7 -3.53 4.04 -9.81
CA ILE A 7 -3.56 2.97 -8.81
C ILE A 7 -2.49 1.94 -9.12
N THR A 8 -1.50 1.82 -8.24
CA THR A 8 -0.46 0.78 -8.35
C THR A 8 -0.89 -0.52 -7.65
N GLY A 9 -0.36 -1.65 -8.08
CA GLY A 9 -0.72 -2.97 -7.52
C GLY A 9 -2.16 -3.40 -7.87
N ALA A 10 -2.74 -2.87 -8.94
CA ALA A 10 -4.13 -3.07 -9.30
C ALA A 10 -4.46 -4.46 -9.90
N SER A 11 -3.46 -5.33 -10.09
CA SER A 11 -3.68 -6.68 -10.63
C SER A 11 -4.39 -7.64 -9.67
N SER A 12 -4.31 -7.40 -8.35
CA SER A 12 -4.88 -8.30 -7.33
C SER A 12 -5.16 -7.60 -6.00
N GLY A 13 -5.81 -8.31 -5.08
CA GLY A 13 -5.98 -7.93 -3.68
C GLY A 13 -6.60 -6.53 -3.47
N MET A 14 -6.02 -5.76 -2.56
CA MET A 14 -6.53 -4.43 -2.22
C MET A 14 -6.45 -3.45 -3.39
N GLY A 15 -5.34 -3.44 -4.15
CA GLY A 15 -5.18 -2.52 -5.28
C GLY A 15 -6.25 -2.73 -6.35
N ARG A 16 -6.56 -3.99 -6.67
CA ARG A 16 -7.66 -4.34 -7.58
C ARG A 16 -9.01 -3.85 -7.03
N ARG A 17 -9.28 -4.13 -5.76
CA ARG A 17 -10.57 -3.72 -5.17
C ARG A 17 -10.71 -2.21 -5.07
N PHE A 18 -9.64 -1.48 -4.81
CA PHE A 18 -9.65 -0.03 -4.89
C PHE A 18 -9.92 0.48 -6.31
N ALA A 19 -9.32 -0.14 -7.33
CA ALA A 19 -9.60 0.20 -8.72
C ALA A 19 -11.07 -0.05 -9.09
N GLU A 20 -11.63 -1.20 -8.69
CA GLU A 20 -13.04 -1.55 -8.93
C GLU A 20 -14.05 -0.61 -8.24
N THR A 21 -13.64 0.10 -7.21
CA THR A 21 -14.53 0.93 -6.36
C THR A 21 -14.13 2.40 -6.29
N VAL A 22 -13.26 2.84 -7.20
CA VAL A 22 -12.74 4.22 -7.19
C VAL A 22 -13.83 5.29 -7.39
N ASP A 23 -14.91 4.93 -8.06
CA ASP A 23 -16.12 5.74 -8.23
C ASP A 23 -16.80 6.11 -6.89
N ARG A 24 -16.61 5.30 -5.84
CA ARG A 24 -17.07 5.64 -4.47
C ARG A 24 -16.33 6.85 -3.89
N TYR A 25 -15.10 7.11 -4.36
CA TYR A 25 -14.35 8.29 -3.96
C TYR A 25 -14.72 9.51 -4.80
N GLY A 26 -14.72 9.37 -6.13
CA GLY A 26 -15.02 10.46 -7.05
C GLY A 26 -15.11 9.98 -8.50
N ARG A 27 -15.51 10.89 -9.39
CA ARG A 27 -15.56 10.61 -10.83
C ARG A 27 -14.22 10.97 -11.48
N PHE A 28 -13.77 10.11 -12.36
CA PHE A 28 -12.56 10.25 -13.16
C PHE A 28 -12.90 9.95 -14.64
N ASP A 29 -12.24 10.66 -15.54
CA ASP A 29 -12.39 10.43 -16.98
C ASP A 29 -11.69 9.12 -17.38
N GLU A 30 -10.64 8.74 -16.63
CA GLU A 30 -9.90 7.50 -16.84
C GLU A 30 -9.19 7.07 -15.55
N VAL A 31 -9.02 5.76 -15.37
CA VAL A 31 -8.24 5.19 -14.25
C VAL A 31 -7.01 4.49 -14.81
N TRP A 32 -5.82 4.96 -14.41
CA TRP A 32 -4.55 4.34 -14.78
C TRP A 32 -4.19 3.28 -13.77
N VAL A 33 -4.03 2.04 -14.24
CA VAL A 33 -3.74 0.89 -13.40
C VAL A 33 -2.35 0.36 -13.70
N ILE A 34 -1.53 0.21 -12.65
CA ILE A 34 -0.12 -0.14 -12.75
C ILE A 34 0.15 -1.46 -12.02
N ALA A 35 0.69 -2.45 -12.73
CA ALA A 35 1.27 -3.68 -12.18
C ALA A 35 2.09 -4.38 -13.27
N ARG A 36 2.80 -5.46 -12.90
CA ARG A 36 3.66 -6.22 -13.84
C ARG A 36 2.88 -7.07 -14.83
N HIS A 37 1.76 -7.62 -14.41
CA HIS A 37 0.99 -8.61 -15.18
C HIS A 37 -0.09 -7.94 -16.03
N GLN A 38 0.24 -7.64 -17.30
CA GLN A 38 -0.65 -6.96 -18.22
C GLN A 38 -2.01 -7.64 -18.36
N ALA A 39 -2.05 -8.96 -18.53
CA ALA A 39 -3.30 -9.70 -18.71
C ALA A 39 -4.29 -9.53 -17.54
N GLN A 40 -3.78 -9.48 -16.30
CA GLN A 40 -4.61 -9.25 -15.11
C GLN A 40 -5.17 -7.82 -15.05
N LEU A 41 -4.40 -6.84 -15.54
CA LEU A 41 -4.85 -5.44 -15.64
C LEU A 41 -5.87 -5.27 -16.78
N GLU A 42 -5.67 -5.93 -17.91
CA GLU A 42 -6.63 -5.91 -19.02
C GLU A 42 -7.98 -6.53 -18.61
N ALA A 43 -7.94 -7.63 -17.85
CA ALA A 43 -9.14 -8.26 -17.32
C ALA A 43 -9.96 -7.34 -16.39
N LEU A 44 -9.34 -6.32 -15.77
CA LEU A 44 -10.03 -5.35 -14.95
C LEU A 44 -10.99 -4.47 -15.78
N LYS A 45 -10.68 -4.21 -17.05
CA LYS A 45 -11.54 -3.43 -17.94
C LYS A 45 -12.98 -3.99 -18.07
N ALA A 46 -13.11 -5.31 -17.98
CA ALA A 46 -14.41 -5.97 -18.06
C ALA A 46 -15.23 -5.88 -16.76
N THR A 47 -14.62 -5.45 -15.65
CA THR A 47 -15.26 -5.45 -14.32
C THR A 47 -15.72 -4.07 -13.86
N VAL A 48 -15.39 -3.01 -14.60
CA VAL A 48 -15.69 -1.61 -14.23
C VAL A 48 -16.35 -0.86 -15.37
N PRO A 49 -17.23 0.12 -15.08
CA PRO A 49 -17.97 0.88 -16.11
C PRO A 49 -17.23 2.11 -16.66
N PHE A 50 -15.99 2.34 -16.27
CA PHE A 50 -15.20 3.52 -16.64
C PHE A 50 -13.93 3.15 -17.41
N PRO A 51 -13.35 4.08 -18.20
CA PRO A 51 -12.13 3.83 -18.97
C PRO A 51 -10.93 3.47 -18.09
N ILE A 52 -10.19 2.44 -18.50
CA ILE A 52 -8.95 1.99 -17.87
C ILE A 52 -7.79 2.14 -18.86
N ARG A 53 -6.73 2.84 -18.44
CA ARG A 53 -5.41 2.80 -19.08
C ARG A 53 -4.51 1.82 -18.32
N VAL A 54 -4.02 0.82 -19.02
CA VAL A 54 -3.11 -0.19 -18.45
C VAL A 54 -1.67 0.25 -18.68
N LEU A 55 -0.88 0.27 -17.60
CA LEU A 55 0.56 0.48 -17.61
C LEU A 55 1.24 -0.75 -16.97
N ALA A 56 1.71 -1.65 -17.81
CA ALA A 56 2.40 -2.87 -17.38
C ALA A 56 3.85 -2.54 -16.99
N LEU A 57 4.07 -2.13 -15.73
CA LEU A 57 5.35 -1.65 -15.22
C LEU A 57 5.78 -2.44 -13.98
N ASP A 58 7.06 -2.79 -13.90
CA ASP A 58 7.69 -3.26 -12.67
C ASP A 58 8.27 -2.06 -11.91
N LEU A 59 7.65 -1.71 -10.79
CA LEU A 59 8.08 -0.56 -9.98
C LEU A 59 9.34 -0.83 -9.15
N THR A 60 9.98 -1.99 -9.29
CA THR A 60 11.34 -2.25 -8.79
C THR A 60 12.42 -1.94 -9.84
N ASP A 61 12.01 -1.79 -11.10
CA ASP A 61 12.87 -1.30 -12.18
C ASP A 61 12.77 0.23 -12.28
N ARG A 62 13.89 0.91 -12.09
CA ARG A 62 13.95 2.38 -12.16
C ARG A 62 13.59 2.96 -13.52
N THR A 63 13.76 2.21 -14.61
CA THR A 63 13.35 2.63 -15.95
C THR A 63 11.83 2.80 -16.06
N SER A 64 11.07 2.04 -15.29
CA SER A 64 9.61 2.17 -15.20
C SER A 64 9.15 3.55 -14.75
N PHE A 65 9.94 4.24 -13.93
CA PHE A 65 9.62 5.60 -13.50
C PHE A 65 9.70 6.62 -14.64
N GLY A 66 10.68 6.43 -15.55
CA GLY A 66 10.78 7.22 -16.77
C GLY A 66 9.58 6.99 -17.70
N THR A 67 9.18 5.75 -17.89
CA THR A 67 7.98 5.39 -18.66
C THR A 67 6.70 6.00 -18.07
N TYR A 68 6.55 5.94 -16.75
CA TYR A 68 5.41 6.57 -16.07
C TYR A 68 5.41 8.09 -16.20
N ALA A 69 6.58 8.73 -16.03
CA ALA A 69 6.70 10.18 -16.20
C ALA A 69 6.39 10.63 -17.65
N ALA A 70 6.85 9.87 -18.65
CA ALA A 70 6.52 10.11 -20.05
C ALA A 70 5.01 10.00 -20.30
N ALA A 71 4.36 8.99 -19.73
CA ALA A 71 2.90 8.83 -19.84
C ALA A 71 2.12 10.00 -19.23
N LEU A 72 2.59 10.58 -18.11
CA LEU A 72 1.98 11.77 -17.51
C LEU A 72 2.16 13.03 -18.36
N ALA A 73 3.25 13.10 -19.14
CA ALA A 73 3.56 14.25 -20.00
C ALA A 73 2.91 14.14 -21.41
N GLU A 74 2.44 12.96 -21.80
CA GLU A 74 1.90 12.68 -23.14
C GLU A 74 0.60 13.46 -23.45
N GLU A 75 -0.23 13.66 -22.45
CA GLU A 75 -1.50 14.38 -22.57
C GLU A 75 -1.74 15.29 -21.35
N PRO A 76 -2.54 16.37 -21.50
CA PRO A 76 -2.82 17.26 -20.37
C PRO A 76 -3.76 16.61 -19.35
N VAL A 77 -3.18 15.95 -18.34
CA VAL A 77 -3.90 15.28 -17.26
C VAL A 77 -3.87 16.06 -15.96
N GLN A 78 -4.89 15.84 -15.12
CA GLN A 78 -4.93 16.20 -13.71
C GLN A 78 -5.13 14.94 -12.88
N VAL A 79 -4.17 14.63 -11.99
CA VAL A 79 -4.28 13.47 -11.11
C VAL A 79 -5.07 13.86 -9.85
N GLY A 80 -6.33 13.45 -9.78
CA GLY A 80 -7.18 13.68 -8.62
C GLY A 80 -6.96 12.69 -7.49
N LEU A 81 -6.39 11.51 -7.81
CA LEU A 81 -6.12 10.45 -6.84
C LEU A 81 -4.88 9.65 -7.26
N LEU A 82 -3.93 9.49 -6.33
CA LEU A 82 -2.84 8.51 -6.43
C LEU A 82 -3.01 7.48 -5.32
N MET A 83 -3.00 6.19 -5.67
CA MET A 83 -3.00 5.08 -4.71
C MET A 83 -1.80 4.17 -4.89
N ASN A 84 -0.91 4.16 -3.92
CA ASN A 84 0.25 3.28 -3.86
C ASN A 84 -0.12 1.99 -3.11
N CYS A 85 -0.59 0.97 -3.87
CA CYS A 85 -1.00 -0.33 -3.31
C CYS A 85 0.00 -1.44 -3.63
N SER A 86 1.00 -1.21 -4.49
CA SER A 86 2.06 -2.18 -4.76
C SER A 86 2.88 -2.46 -3.50
N GLY A 87 3.18 -3.73 -3.25
CA GLY A 87 3.99 -4.14 -2.12
C GLY A 87 3.81 -5.63 -1.80
N TYR A 88 4.79 -6.18 -1.11
CA TYR A 88 4.71 -7.54 -0.56
C TYR A 88 5.51 -7.64 0.73
N GLY A 89 5.36 -8.75 1.44
CA GLY A 89 6.14 -9.09 2.63
C GLY A 89 6.72 -10.50 2.52
N LYS A 90 7.75 -10.78 3.32
CA LYS A 90 8.24 -12.12 3.63
C LYS A 90 8.18 -12.33 5.13
N PHE A 91 7.81 -13.54 5.52
CA PHE A 91 7.75 -14.00 6.90
C PHE A 91 8.82 -15.05 7.10
N SER A 92 10.03 -14.60 7.39
CA SER A 92 11.22 -15.42 7.50
C SER A 92 12.27 -14.68 8.31
N ALA A 93 13.22 -15.39 8.92
CA ALA A 93 14.38 -14.73 9.48
C ALA A 93 15.15 -14.00 8.37
N VAL A 94 15.71 -12.82 8.71
CA VAL A 94 16.40 -11.98 7.71
C VAL A 94 17.57 -12.69 7.07
N LEU A 95 18.27 -13.54 7.84
CA LEU A 95 19.42 -14.29 7.35
C LEU A 95 19.05 -15.50 6.47
N ASP A 96 17.82 -16.00 6.59
CA ASP A 96 17.32 -17.12 5.78
C ASP A 96 16.67 -16.64 4.48
N THR A 97 16.41 -15.34 4.37
CA THR A 97 15.85 -14.74 3.14
C THR A 97 16.98 -14.28 2.23
N PRO A 98 17.00 -14.67 0.93
CA PRO A 98 17.99 -14.18 0.00
C PRO A 98 18.07 -12.66 -0.03
N LEU A 99 19.30 -12.10 -0.03
CA LEU A 99 19.52 -10.65 0.00
C LEU A 99 18.73 -9.93 -1.10
N ALA A 100 18.72 -10.47 -2.31
CA ALA A 100 17.99 -9.90 -3.45
C ALA A 100 16.48 -9.75 -3.17
N VAL A 101 15.88 -10.68 -2.42
CA VAL A 101 14.45 -10.62 -2.04
C VAL A 101 14.22 -9.49 -1.03
N ASN A 102 15.10 -9.35 -0.03
CA ASN A 102 15.01 -8.29 0.96
C ASN A 102 15.18 -6.91 0.33
N LEU A 103 16.16 -6.76 -0.57
CA LEU A 103 16.38 -5.50 -1.29
C LEU A 103 15.20 -5.16 -2.23
N ASN A 104 14.72 -6.13 -3.02
CA ASN A 104 13.56 -5.94 -3.89
C ASN A 104 12.29 -5.56 -3.11
N MET A 105 12.08 -6.11 -1.90
CA MET A 105 10.98 -5.73 -1.02
C MET A 105 11.11 -4.26 -0.59
N THR A 106 12.32 -3.80 -0.28
CA THR A 106 12.59 -2.42 0.08
C THR A 106 12.38 -1.48 -1.12
N ASP A 107 12.85 -1.86 -2.30
CA ASP A 107 12.65 -1.11 -3.54
C ASP A 107 11.16 -0.91 -3.82
N LEU A 108 10.37 -1.99 -3.79
CA LEU A 108 8.94 -1.90 -4.08
C LEU A 108 8.15 -1.17 -2.99
N ASN A 109 8.41 -1.50 -1.72
CA ASN A 109 7.59 -0.98 -0.63
C ASN A 109 7.94 0.46 -0.23
N CYS A 110 9.17 0.93 -0.48
CA CYS A 110 9.64 2.26 -0.08
C CYS A 110 9.97 3.15 -1.28
N GLN A 111 10.96 2.77 -2.10
CA GLN A 111 11.45 3.62 -3.19
C GLN A 111 10.37 3.89 -4.24
N ALA A 112 9.60 2.86 -4.62
CA ALA A 112 8.49 3.02 -5.56
C ALA A 112 7.41 3.99 -5.01
N VAL A 113 7.10 3.94 -3.71
CA VAL A 113 6.13 4.86 -3.11
C VAL A 113 6.63 6.30 -3.18
N VAL A 114 7.90 6.55 -2.88
CA VAL A 114 8.51 7.88 -2.98
C VAL A 114 8.47 8.38 -4.42
N ALA A 115 8.94 7.56 -5.37
CA ALA A 115 8.99 7.92 -6.80
C ALA A 115 7.59 8.25 -7.35
N MET A 116 6.59 7.39 -7.08
CA MET A 116 5.22 7.61 -7.53
C MET A 116 4.64 8.90 -6.94
N CYS A 117 4.85 9.18 -5.66
CA CYS A 117 4.41 10.44 -5.04
C CYS A 117 5.08 11.65 -5.67
N GLN A 118 6.41 11.61 -5.85
CA GLN A 118 7.19 12.73 -6.35
C GLN A 118 6.89 13.03 -7.82
N LEU A 119 6.76 12.01 -8.66
CA LEU A 119 6.44 12.16 -10.09
C LEU A 119 4.99 12.62 -10.32
N THR A 120 4.07 12.19 -9.47
CA THR A 120 2.64 12.50 -9.63
C THR A 120 2.26 13.85 -9.05
N ALA A 121 2.86 14.27 -7.93
CA ALA A 121 2.47 15.48 -7.22
C ALA A 121 2.44 16.77 -8.10
N PRO A 122 3.32 16.98 -9.09
CA PRO A 122 3.21 18.13 -9.99
C PRO A 122 1.91 18.21 -10.79
N TYR A 123 1.28 17.07 -11.05
CA TYR A 123 0.04 16.95 -11.82
C TYR A 123 -1.23 16.97 -10.94
N MET A 124 -1.07 17.18 -9.63
CA MET A 124 -2.17 17.12 -8.67
C MET A 124 -2.68 18.53 -8.33
N PRO A 125 -3.92 18.87 -8.71
CA PRO A 125 -4.55 20.14 -8.30
C PRO A 125 -4.98 20.10 -6.82
N SER A 126 -5.34 21.26 -6.27
CA SER A 126 -5.96 21.36 -4.95
C SER A 126 -7.23 20.47 -4.87
N GLY A 127 -7.43 19.81 -3.74
CA GLY A 127 -8.49 18.82 -3.53
C GLY A 127 -8.12 17.40 -3.93
N SER A 128 -6.91 17.18 -4.46
CA SER A 128 -6.41 15.84 -4.80
C SER A 128 -5.98 15.06 -3.55
N GLN A 129 -5.86 13.73 -3.70
CA GLN A 129 -5.52 12.83 -2.61
C GLN A 129 -4.44 11.81 -3.00
N ILE A 130 -3.49 11.59 -2.11
CA ILE A 130 -2.53 10.46 -2.15
C ILE A 130 -2.93 9.47 -1.05
N ILE A 131 -2.98 8.18 -1.39
CA ILE A 131 -3.24 7.10 -0.44
C ILE A 131 -2.11 6.07 -0.55
N ASN A 132 -1.37 5.86 0.53
CA ASN A 132 -0.28 4.90 0.60
C ASN A 132 -0.65 3.72 1.50
N ILE A 133 -0.48 2.49 1.01
CA ILE A 133 -0.78 1.28 1.81
C ILE A 133 0.44 0.97 2.69
N ALA A 134 0.31 1.34 3.97
CA ALA A 134 1.19 0.92 5.05
C ALA A 134 0.73 -0.43 5.64
N SER A 135 0.76 -0.60 6.96
CA SER A 135 0.29 -1.77 7.71
C SER A 135 0.21 -1.42 9.20
N VAL A 136 -0.52 -2.21 9.98
CA VAL A 136 -0.40 -2.19 11.45
C VAL A 136 1.01 -2.60 11.90
N ALA A 137 1.72 -3.40 11.11
CA ALA A 137 3.14 -3.71 11.31
C ALA A 137 4.06 -2.46 11.38
N ALA A 138 3.59 -1.31 10.90
CA ALA A 138 4.32 -0.03 10.97
C ALA A 138 4.46 0.56 12.37
N PHE A 139 3.71 0.06 13.37
CA PHE A 139 3.67 0.67 14.70
C PHE A 139 4.63 0.02 15.70
N GLN A 140 5.23 -1.12 15.36
CA GLN A 140 6.12 -1.86 16.26
C GLN A 140 7.13 -2.71 15.46
N PRO A 141 8.31 -3.01 16.02
CA PRO A 141 9.20 -4.02 15.44
C PRO A 141 8.57 -5.42 15.60
N ILE A 142 8.72 -6.25 14.56
CA ILE A 142 8.14 -7.61 14.54
C ILE A 142 9.23 -8.58 14.08
N PRO A 143 9.85 -9.36 14.98
CA PRO A 143 10.80 -10.40 14.59
C PRO A 143 10.22 -11.34 13.55
N TYR A 144 11.04 -11.77 12.59
CA TYR A 144 10.67 -12.60 11.43
C TYR A 144 9.72 -11.95 10.40
N ILE A 145 9.34 -10.68 10.61
CA ILE A 145 8.63 -9.83 9.66
C ILE A 145 9.32 -8.45 9.62
N ASP A 146 10.59 -8.41 9.99
CA ASP A 146 11.39 -7.22 10.28
C ASP A 146 11.49 -6.26 9.10
N ILE A 147 11.99 -6.72 7.94
CA ILE A 147 12.12 -5.89 6.73
C ILE A 147 10.74 -5.35 6.30
N TYR A 148 9.72 -6.22 6.24
CA TYR A 148 8.38 -5.77 5.88
C TYR A 148 7.86 -4.72 6.88
N GLY A 149 7.96 -4.99 8.19
CA GLY A 149 7.55 -4.05 9.24
C GLY A 149 8.27 -2.71 9.13
N ALA A 150 9.59 -2.74 8.92
CA ALA A 150 10.41 -1.55 8.72
C ALA A 150 9.99 -0.76 7.47
N THR A 151 9.72 -1.43 6.32
CA THR A 151 9.23 -0.74 5.12
C THR A 151 7.86 -0.09 5.35
N LYS A 152 6.98 -0.73 6.13
CA LYS A 152 5.66 -0.16 6.44
C LYS A 152 5.72 0.97 7.45
N ALA A 153 6.69 0.96 8.37
CA ALA A 153 7.00 2.09 9.26
C ALA A 153 7.52 3.30 8.44
N PHE A 154 8.40 3.04 7.46
CA PHE A 154 8.83 4.06 6.50
C PHE A 154 7.62 4.69 5.78
N VAL A 155 6.73 3.89 5.18
CA VAL A 155 5.55 4.39 4.46
C VAL A 155 4.63 5.21 5.37
N LEU A 156 4.39 4.75 6.61
CA LEU A 156 3.57 5.47 7.58
C LEU A 156 4.17 6.83 7.92
N SER A 157 5.46 6.87 8.26
CA SER A 157 6.18 8.10 8.62
C SER A 157 6.23 9.07 7.44
N PHE A 158 6.66 8.60 6.27
CA PHE A 158 6.72 9.35 5.02
C PHE A 158 5.36 9.97 4.66
N SER A 159 4.29 9.18 4.68
CA SER A 159 2.94 9.66 4.33
C SER A 159 2.47 10.78 5.25
N ARG A 160 2.73 10.67 6.55
CA ARG A 160 2.32 11.69 7.53
C ARG A 160 3.11 12.99 7.38
N ALA A 161 4.42 12.90 7.11
CA ALA A 161 5.26 14.06 6.83
C ALA A 161 4.81 14.74 5.53
N LEU A 162 4.66 13.97 4.45
CA LEU A 162 4.21 14.46 3.15
C LEU A 162 2.82 15.11 3.22
N ASN A 163 1.90 14.58 4.04
CA ASN A 163 0.60 15.20 4.26
C ASN A 163 0.72 16.62 4.84
N ARG A 164 1.71 16.84 5.68
CA ARG A 164 1.97 18.18 6.24
C ARG A 164 2.59 19.12 5.21
N GLU A 165 3.54 18.62 4.41
CA GLU A 165 4.22 19.41 3.38
C GLU A 165 3.25 19.84 2.26
N LEU A 166 2.39 18.95 1.79
CA LEU A 166 1.46 19.21 0.69
C LEU A 166 0.18 19.93 1.10
N ARG A 167 0.00 20.22 2.39
CA ARG A 167 -1.19 20.90 2.91
C ARG A 167 -1.41 22.28 2.29
N SER A 168 -0.34 23.05 2.08
CA SER A 168 -0.41 24.37 1.44
C SER A 168 -0.86 24.32 -0.02
N ARG A 169 -0.67 23.16 -0.68
CA ARG A 169 -1.15 22.90 -2.03
C ARG A 169 -2.58 22.33 -2.07
N GLY A 170 -3.21 22.13 -0.91
CA GLY A 170 -4.53 21.52 -0.82
C GLY A 170 -4.56 20.02 -1.19
N ILE A 171 -3.42 19.34 -1.15
CA ILE A 171 -3.30 17.91 -1.46
C ILE A 171 -3.27 17.13 -0.13
N GLY A 172 -4.22 16.21 0.06
CA GLY A 172 -4.24 15.31 1.21
C GLY A 172 -3.35 14.08 0.99
N VAL A 173 -2.74 13.58 2.07
CA VAL A 173 -2.02 12.30 2.04
C VAL A 173 -2.47 11.43 3.22
N MET A 174 -2.87 10.19 2.95
CA MET A 174 -3.31 9.25 3.96
C MET A 174 -2.53 7.94 3.90
N ALA A 175 -2.05 7.47 5.06
CA ALA A 175 -1.55 6.12 5.23
C ALA A 175 -2.69 5.17 5.62
N VAL A 176 -2.90 4.11 4.87
CA VAL A 176 -3.83 3.04 5.24
C VAL A 176 -3.03 1.94 5.93
N CYS A 177 -3.42 1.60 7.14
CA CYS A 177 -2.75 0.60 7.97
C CYS A 177 -3.67 -0.61 8.20
N PRO A 178 -3.76 -1.54 7.21
CA PRO A 178 -4.52 -2.76 7.36
C PRO A 178 -3.91 -3.65 8.44
N PHE A 179 -4.76 -4.44 9.08
CA PHE A 179 -4.36 -5.62 9.84
C PHE A 179 -4.27 -6.83 8.90
N TRP A 180 -4.24 -8.06 9.44
CA TRP A 180 -4.28 -9.25 8.61
C TRP A 180 -5.51 -9.22 7.70
N THR A 181 -5.28 -9.32 6.39
CA THR A 181 -6.34 -9.16 5.39
C THR A 181 -6.30 -10.34 4.43
N LYS A 182 -7.45 -10.94 4.18
CA LYS A 182 -7.60 -12.09 3.27
C LYS A 182 -7.27 -11.69 1.83
N THR A 183 -6.06 -11.92 1.39
CA THR A 183 -5.56 -11.64 0.04
C THR A 183 -4.48 -12.64 -0.36
N ALA A 184 -4.16 -12.71 -1.64
CA ALA A 184 -3.00 -13.45 -2.18
C ALA A 184 -1.62 -12.94 -1.66
N PHE A 185 -1.61 -11.95 -0.74
CA PHE A 185 -0.40 -11.48 -0.07
C PHE A 185 0.31 -12.61 0.67
N PHE A 186 -0.44 -13.52 1.29
CA PHE A 186 0.10 -14.64 2.06
C PHE A 186 0.81 -15.66 1.18
N ASP A 187 0.36 -15.86 -0.07
CA ASP A 187 0.99 -16.79 -1.02
C ASP A 187 2.44 -16.37 -1.34
N ARG A 188 2.73 -15.07 -1.27
CA ARG A 188 4.08 -14.52 -1.46
C ARG A 188 4.85 -14.38 -0.16
N ALA A 189 4.16 -14.20 0.96
CA ALA A 189 4.77 -14.00 2.27
C ALA A 189 5.39 -15.29 2.82
N ILE A 190 4.79 -16.44 2.53
CA ILE A 190 5.24 -17.76 2.94
C ILE A 190 5.99 -18.40 1.77
N ARG A 191 7.12 -19.02 2.05
CA ARG A 191 7.87 -19.76 1.02
C ARG A 191 7.23 -21.11 0.79
N GLU A 192 7.09 -21.49 -0.48
CA GLU A 192 6.53 -22.79 -0.85
C GLU A 192 7.40 -23.92 -0.27
N GLY A 193 6.76 -24.89 0.41
CA GLY A 193 7.43 -26.00 1.07
C GLY A 193 7.98 -25.74 2.47
N GLU A 194 7.93 -24.50 2.97
CA GLU A 194 8.35 -24.15 4.34
C GLU A 194 7.17 -24.10 5.31
N GLN A 195 7.42 -24.46 6.58
CA GLN A 195 6.44 -24.28 7.65
C GLN A 195 6.24 -22.76 7.89
N PRO A 196 5.00 -22.27 7.95
CA PRO A 196 4.75 -20.86 8.16
C PRO A 196 5.24 -20.43 9.54
N ILE A 197 6.08 -19.39 9.59
CA ILE A 197 6.53 -18.76 10.84
C ILE A 197 5.35 -18.14 11.59
N VAL A 198 4.45 -17.49 10.86
CA VAL A 198 3.21 -16.96 11.45
C VAL A 198 2.18 -18.07 11.53
N LYS A 199 1.94 -18.56 12.74
CA LYS A 199 1.03 -19.69 13.02
C LYS A 199 -0.35 -19.22 13.50
N LYS A 200 -0.41 -18.07 14.19
CA LYS A 200 -1.64 -17.58 14.85
C LYS A 200 -2.00 -16.19 14.35
N TYR A 201 -3.19 -16.08 13.76
CA TYR A 201 -3.79 -14.81 13.33
C TYR A 201 -4.89 -14.43 14.31
N VAL A 202 -4.71 -13.38 15.10
CA VAL A 202 -5.67 -12.93 16.12
C VAL A 202 -6.98 -12.48 15.50
N ALA A 203 -6.93 -11.86 14.34
CA ALA A 203 -8.09 -11.47 13.55
C ALA A 203 -7.69 -11.34 12.07
N MET A 204 -8.62 -11.63 11.18
CA MET A 204 -8.44 -11.50 9.75
C MET A 204 -9.64 -10.78 9.15
N TYR A 205 -9.39 -9.72 8.40
CA TYR A 205 -10.43 -8.85 7.83
C TYR A 205 -10.59 -9.06 6.34
N ASP A 206 -11.78 -8.76 5.82
CA ASP A 206 -12.02 -8.80 4.38
C ASP A 206 -11.52 -7.50 3.72
N VAL A 207 -11.10 -7.61 2.46
CA VAL A 207 -10.60 -6.48 1.67
C VAL A 207 -11.67 -5.38 1.56
N GLU A 208 -12.94 -5.77 1.36
CA GLU A 208 -14.06 -4.84 1.23
C GLU A 208 -14.23 -3.92 2.44
N ASP A 209 -14.07 -4.47 3.63
CA ASP A 209 -14.17 -3.70 4.88
C ASP A 209 -13.11 -2.59 4.96
N ILE A 210 -11.87 -2.94 4.57
CA ILE A 210 -10.75 -2.00 4.58
C ILE A 210 -10.94 -0.93 3.52
N VAL A 211 -11.35 -1.32 2.31
CA VAL A 211 -11.63 -0.41 1.20
C VAL A 211 -12.76 0.56 1.56
N THR A 212 -13.88 0.05 2.04
CA THR A 212 -15.02 0.88 2.48
C THR A 212 -14.62 1.84 3.61
N ARG A 213 -13.83 1.37 4.57
CA ARG A 213 -13.30 2.22 5.63
C ARG A 213 -12.36 3.29 5.09
N THR A 214 -11.49 2.94 4.15
CA THR A 214 -10.55 3.87 3.52
C THR A 214 -11.30 5.00 2.82
N TRP A 215 -12.30 4.69 1.98
CA TRP A 215 -13.10 5.71 1.30
C TRP A 215 -13.84 6.65 2.25
N ARG A 216 -14.32 6.12 3.38
CA ARG A 216 -14.94 6.94 4.43
C ARG A 216 -13.94 7.84 5.15
N ASP A 217 -12.75 7.31 5.49
CA ASP A 217 -11.77 8.05 6.28
C ASP A 217 -11.07 9.13 5.45
N VAL A 218 -10.82 8.90 4.14
CA VAL A 218 -10.26 9.92 3.25
C VAL A 218 -11.21 11.09 3.06
N LYS A 219 -12.53 10.84 2.89
CA LYS A 219 -13.56 11.90 2.82
C LYS A 219 -13.67 12.73 4.11
N ARG A 220 -13.17 12.20 5.23
CA ARG A 220 -13.09 12.89 6.53
C ARG A 220 -11.76 13.60 6.76
N GLY A 221 -10.87 13.63 5.77
CA GLY A 221 -9.56 14.28 5.85
C GLY A 221 -8.59 13.64 6.84
N LYS A 222 -8.71 12.34 7.13
CA LYS A 222 -7.78 11.66 8.04
C LYS A 222 -6.44 11.40 7.38
N ASP A 223 -5.36 11.53 8.16
CA ASP A 223 -4.00 11.21 7.75
C ASP A 223 -3.64 9.73 7.90
N VAL A 224 -4.37 8.99 8.76
CA VAL A 224 -4.17 7.54 9.01
C VAL A 224 -5.51 6.82 9.09
N CYS A 225 -5.67 5.78 8.28
CA CYS A 225 -6.81 4.86 8.32
C CYS A 225 -6.40 3.54 9.00
N LYS A 226 -7.14 3.11 10.03
CA LYS A 226 -7.01 1.82 10.70
C LYS A 226 -8.39 1.18 10.81
N TYR A 227 -8.54 -0.02 10.26
CA TYR A 227 -9.80 -0.78 10.35
C TYR A 227 -9.73 -1.84 11.44
N GLY A 228 -10.82 -1.95 12.20
CA GLY A 228 -10.99 -2.93 13.27
C GLY A 228 -10.54 -2.44 14.64
N PHE A 229 -11.16 -3.00 15.69
CA PHE A 229 -10.82 -2.65 17.07
C PHE A 229 -9.41 -3.12 17.43
N ILE A 230 -9.06 -4.36 17.09
CA ILE A 230 -7.75 -4.97 17.40
C ILE A 230 -6.62 -4.16 16.76
N ALA A 231 -6.75 -3.77 15.49
CA ALA A 231 -5.77 -2.94 14.79
C ALA A 231 -5.54 -1.59 15.48
N ARG A 232 -6.61 -0.97 15.98
CA ARG A 232 -6.53 0.32 16.70
C ARG A 232 -5.92 0.15 18.09
N ALA A 233 -6.31 -0.90 18.81
CA ALA A 233 -5.79 -1.21 20.12
C ALA A 233 -4.28 -1.53 20.06
N GLN A 234 -3.85 -2.38 19.13
CA GLN A 234 -2.44 -2.71 18.93
C GLN A 234 -1.61 -1.47 18.58
N ALA A 235 -2.08 -0.67 17.61
CA ALA A 235 -1.39 0.57 17.25
C ALA A 235 -1.34 1.61 18.37
N GLY A 236 -2.27 1.56 19.32
CA GLY A 236 -2.27 2.39 20.54
C GLY A 236 -1.29 1.86 21.58
N LEU A 237 -1.35 0.57 21.88
CA LEU A 237 -0.48 -0.10 22.86
C LEU A 237 0.99 -0.03 22.45
N ALA A 238 1.30 -0.23 21.17
CA ALA A 238 2.67 -0.15 20.65
C ALA A 238 3.33 1.23 20.82
N LYS A 239 2.56 2.28 21.12
CA LYS A 239 3.10 3.62 21.43
C LYS A 239 3.46 3.80 22.90
N ILE A 240 2.92 2.98 23.78
CA ILE A 240 3.02 3.14 25.25
C ILE A 240 3.92 2.06 25.84
N LEU A 241 3.83 0.83 25.32
CA LEU A 241 4.58 -0.30 25.81
C LEU A 241 6.02 -0.29 25.27
N PRO A 242 7.01 -0.71 26.07
CA PRO A 242 8.37 -0.97 25.58
C PRO A 242 8.33 -1.96 24.40
N HIS A 243 9.07 -1.67 23.35
CA HIS A 243 9.11 -2.55 22.18
C HIS A 243 9.65 -3.95 22.48
N SER A 244 10.58 -4.09 23.45
CA SER A 244 11.04 -5.40 23.91
C SER A 244 9.89 -6.28 24.39
N LEU A 245 9.03 -5.75 25.25
CA LEU A 245 7.85 -6.48 25.74
C LEU A 245 6.90 -6.87 24.59
N VAL A 246 6.69 -5.97 23.63
CA VAL A 246 5.81 -6.24 22.47
C VAL A 246 6.41 -7.36 21.61
N MET A 247 7.74 -7.36 21.40
CA MET A 247 8.44 -8.42 20.68
C MET A 247 8.36 -9.76 21.41
N ASP A 248 8.56 -9.77 22.72
CA ASP A 248 8.49 -11.00 23.54
C ASP A 248 7.09 -11.62 23.48
N VAL A 249 6.04 -10.79 23.58
CA VAL A 249 4.65 -11.24 23.44
C VAL A 249 4.42 -11.83 22.04
N TRP A 250 4.91 -11.19 20.99
CA TRP A 250 4.82 -11.69 19.62
C TRP A 250 5.53 -13.04 19.46
N MET A 251 6.80 -13.14 19.91
CA MET A 251 7.59 -14.38 19.84
C MET A 251 6.88 -15.53 20.55
N LYS A 252 6.38 -15.28 21.77
CA LYS A 252 5.62 -16.27 22.53
C LYS A 252 4.33 -16.69 21.85
N GLN A 253 3.59 -15.73 21.28
CA GLN A 253 2.33 -16.00 20.56
C GLN A 253 2.55 -16.89 19.35
N GLN A 254 3.66 -16.72 18.64
CA GLN A 254 3.99 -17.48 17.44
C GLN A 254 4.81 -18.76 17.74
N GLU A 255 5.11 -19.04 19.03
CA GLU A 255 5.91 -20.20 19.45
C GLU A 255 7.33 -20.18 18.84
N LEU A 256 7.89 -18.97 18.71
CA LEU A 256 9.23 -18.74 18.22
C LEU A 256 10.21 -18.62 19.40
N ARG A 257 11.45 -19.06 19.16
CA ARG A 257 12.54 -19.02 20.17
C ARG A 257 13.50 -17.88 19.89
#